data_a9c9ad3f03cfb9bf8b8ad6e56aacc27f
#
_entry.id   a9c9ad3f03cfb9bf8b8ad6e56aacc27f
#
_cell.length_a   1.000
_cell.length_b   1.000
_cell.length_c   1.000
_cell.angle_alpha   90.00
_cell.angle_beta   90.00
_cell.angle_gamma   90.00
#
_symmetry.space_group_name_H-M   'P 1'
#
loop_
_entity.id
_entity.type
_entity.pdbx_description
1 polymer ?
#
loop_
_entity_poly.entity_id
_entity_poly.type
_entity_poly.pdbx_seq_one_letter_code
_entity_poly.pdbx_strand_id
1 'polypeptide(L)'
;MISEHDRQILSQLPVWDPTGDIVAQRRAWEELATVYNQDLPAIGGLEKNVELRSGLRADVAVPKGAGPHPVVIYLHGGGWAFGSPTSHRKLGMQFAEAGYLTIVLGYRLAPEHPFPAALEDTMFAIGWAADNARRWNSHGRRIAIGGDSAGGNLAVSAITSSAPELRSLVRAAVLFYGAYDLEATAERTRSLPGLQEQLSTYVSGKRDFFDDPRVSPLKAVAPGILPPCFIVGAGDDSWCLADSLALAQALSAVASPYELHVMEGIPHGFMQMSTLEAFRAAMRLMWEFLARNV
;
A
#
# COMPACT_ATOMS: atom_id res chain seq x y z
N MET A 1 6.52 -17.60 -15.64
CA MET A 1 5.21 -18.28 -15.91
C MET A 1 4.54 -18.57 -14.58
N ILE A 2 3.23 -18.35 -14.49
CA ILE A 2 2.39 -18.66 -13.30
C ILE A 2 2.47 -20.16 -12.97
N SER A 3 2.61 -20.51 -11.69
CA SER A 3 2.61 -21.90 -11.23
C SER A 3 1.21 -22.52 -11.37
N GLU A 4 1.13 -23.87 -11.48
CA GLU A 4 -0.16 -24.57 -11.51
C GLU A 4 -0.95 -24.37 -10.22
N HIS A 5 -0.25 -24.31 -9.08
CA HIS A 5 -0.83 -24.00 -7.77
C HIS A 5 -1.52 -22.63 -7.77
N ASP A 6 -0.82 -21.59 -8.20
CA ASP A 6 -1.37 -20.24 -8.25
C ASP A 6 -2.55 -20.14 -9.21
N ARG A 7 -2.46 -20.79 -10.37
CA ARG A 7 -3.57 -20.84 -11.35
C ARG A 7 -4.83 -21.46 -10.76
N GLN A 8 -4.68 -22.57 -10.02
CA GLN A 8 -5.79 -23.22 -9.35
C GLN A 8 -6.46 -22.31 -8.30
N ILE A 9 -5.68 -21.64 -7.47
CA ILE A 9 -6.21 -20.69 -6.47
C ILE A 9 -6.96 -19.54 -7.17
N LEU A 10 -6.34 -18.92 -8.16
CA LEU A 10 -6.92 -17.77 -8.87
C LEU A 10 -8.22 -18.12 -9.59
N SER A 11 -8.35 -19.34 -10.10
CA SER A 11 -9.59 -19.81 -10.77
C SER A 11 -10.79 -19.95 -9.83
N GLN A 12 -10.56 -19.98 -8.51
CA GLN A 12 -11.60 -20.13 -7.49
C GLN A 12 -11.98 -18.79 -6.84
N LEU A 13 -11.30 -17.71 -7.20
CA LEU A 13 -11.60 -16.39 -6.62
C LEU A 13 -12.96 -15.89 -7.13
N PRO A 14 -13.76 -15.28 -6.25
CA PRO A 14 -14.96 -14.60 -6.70
C PRO A 14 -14.57 -13.44 -7.62
N VAL A 15 -15.30 -13.31 -8.72
CA VAL A 15 -15.15 -12.12 -9.58
C VAL A 15 -15.67 -10.92 -8.79
N TRP A 16 -14.80 -9.93 -8.60
CA TRP A 16 -15.22 -8.69 -7.97
C TRP A 16 -16.16 -7.93 -8.91
N ASP A 17 -17.37 -7.65 -8.40
CA ASP A 17 -18.35 -6.83 -9.10
C ASP A 17 -18.22 -5.36 -8.61
N PRO A 18 -17.72 -4.46 -9.44
CA PRO A 18 -17.60 -3.05 -9.10
C PRO A 18 -18.94 -2.30 -9.19
N THR A 19 -20.02 -2.98 -9.61
CA THR A 19 -21.36 -2.37 -9.66
C THR A 19 -22.04 -2.48 -8.30
N GLY A 20 -22.76 -1.45 -7.90
CA GLY A 20 -23.46 -1.42 -6.63
C GLY A 20 -23.10 -0.20 -5.78
N ASP A 21 -23.87 0.04 -4.73
CA ASP A 21 -23.58 1.14 -3.83
C ASP A 21 -22.33 0.88 -3.00
N ILE A 22 -21.67 1.96 -2.57
CA ILE A 22 -20.39 1.91 -1.85
C ILE A 22 -20.47 1.11 -0.54
N VAL A 23 -21.63 1.10 0.11
CA VAL A 23 -21.83 0.39 1.39
C VAL A 23 -21.84 -1.12 1.16
N ALA A 24 -22.54 -1.57 0.10
CA ALA A 24 -22.56 -2.97 -0.28
C ALA A 24 -21.17 -3.46 -0.71
N GLN A 25 -20.44 -2.67 -1.48
CA GLN A 25 -19.09 -2.99 -1.90
C GLN A 25 -18.11 -3.06 -0.71
N ARG A 26 -18.18 -2.13 0.25
CA ARG A 26 -17.37 -2.19 1.48
C ARG A 26 -17.68 -3.43 2.32
N ARG A 27 -18.96 -3.80 2.43
CA ARG A 27 -19.36 -5.02 3.13
C ARG A 27 -18.75 -6.27 2.46
N ALA A 28 -18.88 -6.39 1.15
CA ALA A 28 -18.28 -7.50 0.39
C ALA A 28 -16.76 -7.57 0.58
N TRP A 29 -16.08 -6.41 0.60
CA TRP A 29 -14.64 -6.34 0.87
C TRP A 29 -14.27 -6.82 2.28
N GLU A 30 -15.02 -6.44 3.30
CA GLU A 30 -14.80 -6.88 4.69
C GLU A 30 -15.12 -8.38 4.86
N GLU A 31 -16.09 -8.92 4.14
CA GLU A 31 -16.37 -10.36 4.10
C GLU A 31 -15.19 -11.15 3.50
N LEU A 32 -14.61 -10.69 2.41
CA LEU A 32 -13.38 -11.26 1.84
C LEU A 32 -12.21 -11.20 2.83
N ALA A 33 -12.13 -10.16 3.65
CA ALA A 33 -11.09 -10.02 4.67
C ALA A 33 -11.12 -11.17 5.68
N THR A 34 -12.28 -11.78 5.94
CA THR A 34 -12.38 -12.94 6.84
C THR A 34 -11.68 -14.16 6.26
N VAL A 35 -11.69 -14.31 4.94
CA VAL A 35 -10.99 -15.38 4.22
C VAL A 35 -9.47 -15.12 4.23
N TYR A 36 -9.07 -13.90 3.96
CA TYR A 36 -7.64 -13.53 3.90
C TYR A 36 -6.95 -13.53 5.26
N ASN A 37 -7.70 -13.30 6.35
CA ASN A 37 -7.18 -13.26 7.72
C ASN A 37 -7.21 -14.62 8.44
N GLN A 38 -7.34 -15.73 7.73
CA GLN A 38 -7.16 -17.05 8.33
C GLN A 38 -5.68 -17.33 8.61
N ASP A 39 -5.39 -18.21 9.56
CA ASP A 39 -4.02 -18.61 9.93
C ASP A 39 -3.11 -17.41 10.22
N LEU A 40 -3.50 -16.58 11.18
CA LEU A 40 -2.74 -15.41 11.57
C LEU A 40 -1.40 -15.81 12.21
N PRO A 41 -0.28 -15.14 11.83
CA PRO A 41 1.02 -15.43 12.39
C PRO A 41 1.10 -15.08 13.88
N ALA A 42 1.94 -15.80 14.61
CA ALA A 42 2.18 -15.56 16.03
C ALA A 42 3.21 -14.43 16.22
N ILE A 43 2.77 -13.29 16.71
CA ILE A 43 3.55 -12.09 16.93
C ILE A 43 3.66 -11.73 18.42
N GLY A 44 4.36 -10.64 18.76
CA GLY A 44 4.51 -10.15 20.13
C GLY A 44 3.21 -9.56 20.70
N GLY A 45 2.42 -8.89 19.85
CA GLY A 45 1.13 -8.31 20.24
C GLY A 45 0.40 -7.69 19.06
N LEU A 46 -0.91 -7.49 19.24
CA LEU A 46 -1.74 -6.78 18.28
C LEU A 46 -2.66 -5.81 19.03
N GLU A 47 -2.42 -4.53 18.86
CA GLU A 47 -3.32 -3.47 19.33
C GLU A 47 -4.20 -3.00 18.18
N LYS A 48 -5.52 -3.21 18.30
CA LYS A 48 -6.49 -2.83 17.28
C LYS A 48 -7.08 -1.47 17.56
N ASN A 49 -7.40 -0.74 16.49
CA ASN A 49 -8.06 0.57 16.57
C ASN A 49 -7.32 1.59 17.46
N VAL A 50 -5.98 1.56 17.46
CA VAL A 50 -5.17 2.57 18.14
C VAL A 50 -5.50 3.94 17.53
N GLU A 51 -5.91 4.89 18.37
CA GLU A 51 -6.22 6.24 17.92
C GLU A 51 -4.94 7.05 17.77
N LEU A 52 -4.68 7.50 16.55
CA LEU A 52 -3.54 8.36 16.22
C LEU A 52 -3.88 9.84 16.47
N ARG A 53 -5.08 10.22 16.05
CA ARG A 53 -5.77 11.49 16.34
C ARG A 53 -7.28 11.24 16.20
N SER A 54 -8.11 12.22 16.56
CA SER A 54 -9.56 12.12 16.42
C SER A 54 -9.96 11.71 15.00
N GLY A 55 -10.65 10.57 14.88
CA GLY A 55 -11.12 10.01 13.62
C GLY A 55 -10.09 9.27 12.77
N LEU A 56 -8.81 9.21 13.20
CA LEU A 56 -7.76 8.44 12.51
C LEU A 56 -7.26 7.31 13.40
N ARG A 57 -7.40 6.08 12.94
CA ARG A 57 -7.04 4.87 13.69
C ARG A 57 -6.14 3.95 12.88
N ALA A 58 -5.43 3.07 13.57
CA ALA A 58 -4.59 2.04 12.98
C ALA A 58 -4.65 0.74 13.81
N ASP A 59 -4.37 -0.39 13.16
CA ASP A 59 -3.94 -1.59 13.87
C ASP A 59 -2.41 -1.56 14.00
N VAL A 60 -1.91 -1.85 15.21
CA VAL A 60 -0.47 -1.89 15.49
C VAL A 60 -0.07 -3.33 15.80
N ALA A 61 0.68 -3.94 14.91
CA ALA A 61 1.22 -5.29 15.08
C ALA A 61 2.65 -5.20 15.64
N VAL A 62 2.86 -5.76 16.81
CA VAL A 62 4.11 -5.68 17.58
C VAL A 62 4.93 -6.95 17.36
N PRO A 63 6.20 -6.85 16.92
CA PRO A 63 7.05 -8.02 16.73
C PRO A 63 7.44 -8.68 18.05
N LYS A 64 7.90 -9.93 17.98
CA LYS A 64 8.56 -10.61 19.10
C LYS A 64 9.99 -10.09 19.26
N GLY A 65 10.53 -10.24 20.48
CA GLY A 65 11.93 -9.92 20.76
C GLY A 65 12.14 -8.56 21.43
N ALA A 66 13.40 -8.25 21.71
CA ALA A 66 13.75 -7.13 22.58
C ALA A 66 13.77 -5.76 21.89
N GLY A 67 13.77 -5.68 20.56
CA GLY A 67 13.91 -4.41 19.84
C GLY A 67 15.28 -3.72 20.04
N PRO A 68 15.42 -2.43 19.71
CA PRO A 68 14.38 -1.62 19.07
C PRO A 68 14.09 -2.05 17.63
N HIS A 69 12.82 -2.27 17.32
CA HIS A 69 12.38 -2.73 16.00
C HIS A 69 12.28 -1.56 15.02
N PRO A 70 12.59 -1.75 13.73
CA PRO A 70 12.24 -0.79 12.69
C PRO A 70 10.71 -0.74 12.50
N VAL A 71 10.22 0.34 11.90
CA VAL A 71 8.79 0.59 11.72
C VAL A 71 8.39 0.41 10.27
N VAL A 72 7.24 -0.21 10.04
CA VAL A 72 6.55 -0.20 8.74
C VAL A 72 5.19 0.48 8.91
N ILE A 73 4.92 1.49 8.10
CA ILE A 73 3.59 2.05 7.92
C ILE A 73 3.02 1.43 6.66
N TYR A 74 1.95 0.65 6.81
CA TYR A 74 1.29 -0.02 5.69
C TYR A 74 -0.05 0.65 5.36
N LEU A 75 -0.22 0.98 4.09
CA LEU A 75 -1.39 1.62 3.51
C LEU A 75 -2.13 0.60 2.67
N HIS A 76 -3.34 0.27 3.07
CA HIS A 76 -4.13 -0.74 2.37
C HIS A 76 -4.58 -0.28 0.98
N GLY A 77 -4.80 -1.24 0.07
CA GLY A 77 -5.46 -1.01 -1.20
C GLY A 77 -6.97 -0.80 -1.06
N GLY A 78 -7.65 -0.67 -2.19
CA GLY A 78 -9.11 -0.51 -2.25
C GLY A 78 -9.57 0.79 -2.91
N GLY A 79 -8.81 1.31 -3.88
CA GLY A 79 -9.22 2.46 -4.71
C GLY A 79 -9.58 3.71 -3.92
N TRP A 80 -8.94 3.94 -2.77
CA TRP A 80 -9.20 5.03 -1.82
C TRP A 80 -10.63 5.06 -1.25
N ALA A 81 -11.47 4.08 -1.60
CA ALA A 81 -12.88 4.00 -1.22
C ALA A 81 -13.23 2.77 -0.36
N PHE A 82 -12.38 1.76 -0.38
CA PHE A 82 -12.54 0.49 0.35
C PHE A 82 -11.31 0.17 1.19
N GLY A 83 -11.39 -0.94 1.91
CA GLY A 83 -10.30 -1.44 2.71
C GLY A 83 -10.28 -0.85 4.11
N SER A 84 -9.51 -1.49 4.97
CA SER A 84 -9.35 -1.11 6.36
C SER A 84 -8.13 -1.80 6.95
N PRO A 85 -7.69 -1.43 8.17
CA PRO A 85 -6.71 -2.22 8.91
C PRO A 85 -7.13 -3.68 9.10
N THR A 86 -8.43 -3.95 9.16
CA THR A 86 -8.95 -5.32 9.30
C THR A 86 -8.69 -6.14 8.05
N SER A 87 -8.94 -5.59 6.85
CA SER A 87 -8.74 -6.33 5.61
C SER A 87 -7.27 -6.68 5.33
N HIS A 88 -6.33 -5.90 5.89
CA HIS A 88 -4.88 -6.10 5.71
C HIS A 88 -4.17 -6.56 7.00
N ARG A 89 -4.93 -7.02 8.00
CA ARG A 89 -4.38 -7.42 9.31
C ARG A 89 -3.34 -8.52 9.20
N LYS A 90 -3.63 -9.59 8.45
CA LYS A 90 -2.68 -10.71 8.29
C LYS A 90 -1.37 -10.22 7.69
N LEU A 91 -1.43 -9.39 6.66
CA LEU A 91 -0.24 -8.83 6.03
C LEU A 91 0.55 -7.97 7.03
N GLY A 92 -0.12 -7.10 7.79
CA GLY A 92 0.52 -6.33 8.87
C GLY A 92 1.17 -7.21 9.93
N MET A 93 0.54 -8.33 10.30
CA MET A 93 1.11 -9.29 11.24
C MET A 93 2.30 -10.07 10.65
N GLN A 94 2.32 -10.32 9.35
CA GLN A 94 3.49 -10.93 8.68
C GLN A 94 4.72 -10.02 8.71
N PHE A 95 4.55 -8.70 8.56
CA PHE A 95 5.63 -7.74 8.80
C PHE A 95 6.11 -7.80 10.25
N ALA A 96 5.19 -7.90 11.22
CA ALA A 96 5.57 -8.01 12.62
C ALA A 96 6.27 -9.35 12.95
N GLU A 97 5.86 -10.45 12.33
CA GLU A 97 6.54 -11.74 12.43
C GLU A 97 7.99 -11.65 11.91
N ALA A 98 8.21 -10.86 10.86
CA ALA A 98 9.55 -10.58 10.31
C ALA A 98 10.37 -9.56 11.11
N GLY A 99 9.84 -9.03 12.22
CA GLY A 99 10.58 -8.17 13.14
C GLY A 99 10.31 -6.67 13.00
N TYR A 100 9.32 -6.25 12.24
CA TYR A 100 8.97 -4.83 12.04
C TYR A 100 7.75 -4.44 12.87
N LEU A 101 7.83 -3.38 13.66
CA LEU A 101 6.63 -2.77 14.23
C LEU A 101 5.76 -2.27 13.07
N THR A 102 4.56 -2.81 12.92
CA THR A 102 3.74 -2.49 11.76
C THR A 102 2.50 -1.71 12.14
N ILE A 103 2.32 -0.57 11.52
CA ILE A 103 1.16 0.32 11.68
C ILE A 103 0.34 0.21 10.39
N VAL A 104 -0.77 -0.54 10.43
CA VAL A 104 -1.71 -0.63 9.31
C VAL A 104 -2.70 0.52 9.46
N LEU A 105 -2.57 1.53 8.61
CA LEU A 105 -3.31 2.78 8.75
C LEU A 105 -4.72 2.66 8.19
N GLY A 106 -5.72 3.06 8.98
CA GLY A 106 -7.10 3.25 8.55
C GLY A 106 -7.34 4.69 8.11
N TYR A 107 -6.77 5.08 6.98
CA TYR A 107 -6.91 6.42 6.44
C TYR A 107 -8.36 6.70 6.01
N ARG A 108 -8.77 7.96 5.98
CA ARG A 108 -10.11 8.40 5.58
C ARG A 108 -10.38 8.07 4.13
N LEU A 109 -11.57 7.53 3.85
CA LEU A 109 -11.98 7.01 2.55
C LEU A 109 -12.92 7.97 1.82
N ALA A 110 -12.84 7.97 0.50
CA ALA A 110 -13.83 8.56 -0.38
C ALA A 110 -15.08 7.64 -0.46
N PRO A 111 -16.28 8.17 -0.76
CA PRO A 111 -16.60 9.56 -1.09
C PRO A 111 -16.71 10.51 0.11
N GLU A 112 -16.80 10.00 1.35
CA GLU A 112 -17.01 10.83 2.54
C GLU A 112 -15.85 11.80 2.77
N HIS A 113 -14.64 11.35 2.45
CA HIS A 113 -13.39 12.10 2.60
C HIS A 113 -12.51 11.94 1.36
N PRO A 114 -12.83 12.65 0.27
CA PRO A 114 -12.05 12.57 -0.95
C PRO A 114 -10.66 13.20 -0.80
N PHE A 115 -9.86 13.16 -1.85
CA PHE A 115 -8.57 13.86 -1.88
C PHE A 115 -8.71 15.32 -1.38
N PRO A 116 -7.82 15.77 -0.50
CA PRO A 116 -6.54 15.16 -0.09
C PRO A 116 -6.58 14.38 1.25
N ALA A 117 -7.74 14.00 1.78
CA ALA A 117 -7.89 13.50 3.14
C ALA A 117 -6.99 12.30 3.47
N ALA A 118 -6.96 11.27 2.62
CA ALA A 118 -6.12 10.08 2.81
C ALA A 118 -4.62 10.41 2.78
N LEU A 119 -4.20 11.35 1.92
CA LEU A 119 -2.83 11.82 1.85
C LEU A 119 -2.40 12.55 3.13
N GLU A 120 -3.27 13.44 3.65
CA GLU A 120 -3.03 14.16 4.92
C GLU A 120 -2.90 13.18 6.10
N ASP A 121 -3.75 12.14 6.14
CA ASP A 121 -3.68 11.09 7.16
C ASP A 121 -2.38 10.31 7.07
N THR A 122 -1.94 10.00 5.86
CA THR A 122 -0.68 9.29 5.62
C THR A 122 0.54 10.11 6.07
N MET A 123 0.60 11.39 5.71
CA MET A 123 1.68 12.28 6.16
C MET A 123 1.67 12.44 7.68
N PHE A 124 0.49 12.57 8.29
CA PHE A 124 0.36 12.61 9.75
C PHE A 124 0.89 11.34 10.40
N ALA A 125 0.56 10.16 9.85
CA ALA A 125 0.99 8.88 10.39
C ALA A 125 2.52 8.71 10.40
N ILE A 126 3.25 9.28 9.43
CA ILE A 126 4.72 9.27 9.42
C ILE A 126 5.29 10.01 10.66
N GLY A 127 4.81 11.21 10.91
CA GLY A 127 5.22 11.99 12.08
C GLY A 127 4.82 11.33 13.40
N TRP A 128 3.57 10.84 13.46
CA TRP A 128 3.08 10.15 14.64
C TRP A 128 3.89 8.89 14.97
N ALA A 129 4.25 8.10 13.95
CA ALA A 129 5.08 6.91 14.13
C ALA A 129 6.48 7.28 14.69
N ALA A 130 7.08 8.35 14.20
CA ALA A 130 8.38 8.83 14.70
C ALA A 130 8.33 9.17 16.19
N ASP A 131 7.25 9.79 16.64
CA ASP A 131 7.08 10.24 18.03
C ASP A 131 6.66 9.11 18.97
N ASN A 132 5.87 8.13 18.49
CA ASN A 132 5.18 7.16 19.33
C ASN A 132 5.75 5.72 19.28
N ALA A 133 6.57 5.34 18.29
CA ALA A 133 7.07 3.98 18.10
C ALA A 133 7.77 3.40 19.34
N ARG A 134 8.36 4.26 20.19
CA ARG A 134 9.00 3.86 21.46
C ARG A 134 8.06 3.16 22.43
N ARG A 135 6.75 3.39 22.36
CA ARG A 135 5.74 2.68 23.16
C ARG A 135 5.80 1.16 22.98
N TRP A 136 6.24 0.73 21.81
CA TRP A 136 6.38 -0.68 21.42
C TRP A 136 7.86 -1.08 21.21
N ASN A 137 8.77 -0.44 21.93
CA ASN A 137 10.21 -0.69 21.85
C ASN A 137 10.74 -0.66 20.41
N SER A 138 10.37 0.36 19.66
CA SER A 138 10.72 0.52 18.24
C SER A 138 11.38 1.86 17.94
N HIS A 139 12.09 1.90 16.82
CA HIS A 139 12.95 3.03 16.46
C HIS A 139 12.25 3.96 15.47
N GLY A 140 11.60 5.02 15.94
CA GLY A 140 10.81 5.95 15.12
C GLY A 140 11.55 6.71 14.01
N ARG A 141 12.86 6.49 13.83
CA ARG A 141 13.66 7.10 12.75
C ARG A 141 14.10 6.07 11.68
N ARG A 142 13.62 4.84 11.77
CA ARG A 142 13.84 3.77 10.79
C ARG A 142 12.48 3.32 10.29
N ILE A 143 11.87 4.14 9.44
CA ILE A 143 10.52 3.93 8.93
C ILE A 143 10.60 3.48 7.47
N ALA A 144 9.99 2.34 7.16
CA ALA A 144 9.55 2.05 5.81
C ALA A 144 8.07 2.43 5.68
N ILE A 145 7.68 2.93 4.52
CA ILE A 145 6.28 3.17 4.18
C ILE A 145 5.94 2.41 2.92
N GLY A 146 4.74 1.85 2.85
CA GLY A 146 4.35 1.14 1.65
C GLY A 146 2.88 0.78 1.66
N GLY A 147 2.48 0.12 0.59
CA GLY A 147 1.11 -0.31 0.42
C GLY A 147 0.88 -0.93 -0.94
N ASP A 148 -0.33 -1.41 -1.12
CA ASP A 148 -0.78 -2.03 -2.35
C ASP A 148 -1.80 -1.14 -3.08
N SER A 149 -1.76 -1.11 -4.42
CA SER A 149 -2.72 -0.39 -5.25
C SER A 149 -2.82 1.11 -4.85
N ALA A 150 -3.98 1.58 -4.42
CA ALA A 150 -4.19 2.93 -3.88
C ALA A 150 -3.24 3.26 -2.71
N GLY A 151 -2.90 2.27 -1.87
CA GLY A 151 -1.93 2.43 -0.79
C GLY A 151 -0.50 2.68 -1.29
N GLY A 152 -0.10 2.03 -2.38
CA GLY A 152 1.16 2.31 -3.06
C GLY A 152 1.23 3.74 -3.60
N ASN A 153 0.15 4.22 -4.21
CA ASN A 153 0.02 5.62 -4.62
C ASN A 153 0.18 6.56 -3.44
N LEU A 154 -0.58 6.36 -2.36
CA LEU A 154 -0.52 7.20 -1.16
C LEU A 154 0.88 7.24 -0.54
N ALA A 155 1.61 6.11 -0.55
CA ALA A 155 2.98 6.06 -0.03
C ALA A 155 3.91 6.99 -0.82
N VAL A 156 3.90 6.91 -2.15
CA VAL A 156 4.71 7.78 -3.01
C VAL A 156 4.26 9.24 -2.88
N SER A 157 2.94 9.50 -2.91
CA SER A 157 2.37 10.84 -2.76
C SER A 157 2.75 11.47 -1.42
N ALA A 158 2.72 10.71 -0.32
CA ALA A 158 3.09 11.22 0.99
C ALA A 158 4.59 11.57 1.06
N ILE A 159 5.47 10.73 0.51
CA ILE A 159 6.91 11.03 0.48
C ILE A 159 7.18 12.28 -0.35
N THR A 160 6.63 12.36 -1.56
CA THR A 160 6.90 13.47 -2.50
C THR A 160 6.31 14.79 -2.00
N SER A 161 5.18 14.75 -1.27
CA SER A 161 4.48 15.93 -0.76
C SER A 161 4.97 16.39 0.62
N SER A 162 5.75 15.56 1.33
CA SER A 162 6.23 15.89 2.67
C SER A 162 7.35 16.90 2.66
N ALA A 163 7.41 17.73 3.70
CA ALA A 163 8.56 18.58 3.99
C ALA A 163 9.85 17.72 4.19
N PRO A 164 11.04 18.26 3.91
CA PRO A 164 12.29 17.50 3.98
C PRO A 164 12.52 16.79 5.32
N GLU A 165 12.12 17.42 6.43
CA GLU A 165 12.27 16.88 7.77
C GLU A 165 11.45 15.60 7.96
N LEU A 166 10.17 15.62 7.53
CA LEU A 166 9.29 14.46 7.61
C LEU A 166 9.74 13.36 6.65
N ARG A 167 10.08 13.72 5.42
CA ARG A 167 10.58 12.81 4.40
C ARG A 167 11.84 12.08 4.83
N SER A 168 12.75 12.74 5.54
CA SER A 168 14.01 12.17 6.03
C SER A 168 13.83 11.01 7.02
N LEU A 169 12.65 10.87 7.62
CA LEU A 169 12.31 9.77 8.52
C LEU A 169 12.05 8.47 7.75
N VAL A 170 11.68 8.57 6.46
CA VAL A 170 11.38 7.42 5.61
C VAL A 170 12.66 6.91 4.95
N ARG A 171 13.01 5.66 5.24
CA ARG A 171 14.25 5.02 4.82
C ARG A 171 14.08 4.11 3.62
N ALA A 172 12.86 3.62 3.38
CA ALA A 172 12.52 2.76 2.26
C ALA A 172 11.05 2.90 1.89
N ALA A 173 10.73 2.65 0.62
CA ALA A 173 9.34 2.51 0.15
C ALA A 173 9.10 1.09 -0.36
N VAL A 174 7.96 0.47 0.00
CA VAL A 174 7.54 -0.86 -0.44
C VAL A 174 6.22 -0.74 -1.18
N LEU A 175 6.25 -0.96 -2.49
CA LEU A 175 5.22 -0.53 -3.41
C LEU A 175 4.71 -1.72 -4.23
N PHE A 176 3.48 -2.12 -3.98
CA PHE A 176 2.85 -3.24 -4.68
C PHE A 176 1.80 -2.72 -5.68
N TYR A 177 2.05 -2.91 -6.96
CA TYR A 177 1.15 -2.60 -8.08
C TYR A 177 0.35 -1.29 -7.91
N GLY A 178 1.01 -0.22 -7.50
CA GLY A 178 0.37 1.08 -7.28
C GLY A 178 0.04 1.82 -8.58
N ALA A 179 -0.97 2.71 -8.52
CA ALA A 179 -1.32 3.64 -9.58
C ALA A 179 -0.58 4.96 -9.37
N TYR A 180 0.41 5.29 -10.18
CA TYR A 180 1.28 6.46 -9.97
C TYR A 180 1.04 7.61 -10.93
N ASP A 181 0.28 7.37 -12.02
CA ASP A 181 -0.22 8.36 -12.96
C ASP A 181 -1.71 8.14 -13.20
N LEU A 182 -2.56 8.88 -12.46
CA LEU A 182 -4.00 8.65 -12.50
C LEU A 182 -4.63 9.08 -13.83
N GLU A 183 -4.04 10.01 -14.55
CA GLU A 183 -4.51 10.37 -15.88
C GLU A 183 -4.30 9.22 -16.86
N ALA A 184 -3.08 8.67 -16.91
CA ALA A 184 -2.77 7.52 -17.73
C ALA A 184 -3.56 6.27 -17.30
N THR A 185 -3.74 6.05 -15.98
CA THR A 185 -4.57 4.96 -15.46
C THR A 185 -6.04 5.12 -15.88
N ALA A 186 -6.60 6.31 -15.79
CA ALA A 186 -7.97 6.59 -16.22
C ALA A 186 -8.17 6.34 -17.72
N GLU A 187 -7.18 6.68 -18.53
CA GLU A 187 -7.20 6.41 -19.97
C GLU A 187 -7.19 4.90 -20.26
N ARG A 188 -6.28 4.14 -19.65
CA ARG A 188 -6.16 2.69 -19.82
C ARG A 188 -7.42 1.93 -19.35
N THR A 189 -8.09 2.44 -18.32
CA THR A 189 -9.28 1.80 -17.72
C THR A 189 -10.60 2.37 -18.22
N ARG A 190 -10.59 3.15 -19.31
CA ARG A 190 -11.79 3.82 -19.86
C ARG A 190 -12.96 2.85 -20.13
N SER A 191 -12.68 1.61 -20.51
CA SER A 191 -13.68 0.57 -20.75
C SER A 191 -14.17 -0.15 -19.47
N LEU A 192 -13.69 0.25 -18.29
CA LEU A 192 -13.99 -0.36 -17.01
C LEU A 192 -14.73 0.64 -16.10
N PRO A 193 -16.08 0.75 -16.21
CA PRO A 193 -16.85 1.80 -15.54
C PRO A 193 -16.63 1.88 -14.03
N GLY A 194 -16.53 0.74 -13.35
CA GLY A 194 -16.31 0.70 -11.90
C GLY A 194 -14.98 1.33 -11.47
N LEU A 195 -13.91 1.15 -12.24
CA LEU A 195 -12.62 1.81 -11.97
C LEU A 195 -12.69 3.30 -12.27
N GLN A 196 -13.37 3.71 -13.34
CA GLN A 196 -13.59 5.13 -13.65
C GLN A 196 -14.35 5.82 -12.52
N GLU A 197 -15.36 5.15 -11.95
CA GLU A 197 -16.12 5.65 -10.81
C GLU A 197 -15.25 5.79 -9.56
N GLN A 198 -14.41 4.82 -9.26
CA GLN A 198 -13.47 4.90 -8.13
C GLN A 198 -12.51 6.07 -8.27
N LEU A 199 -11.86 6.22 -9.44
CA LEU A 199 -10.96 7.34 -9.71
C LEU A 199 -11.69 8.68 -9.57
N SER A 200 -12.91 8.78 -10.13
CA SER A 200 -13.75 9.98 -10.02
C SER A 200 -14.13 10.27 -8.58
N THR A 201 -14.53 9.25 -7.81
CA THR A 201 -14.92 9.37 -6.40
C THR A 201 -13.75 9.86 -5.54
N TYR A 202 -12.54 9.36 -5.76
CA TYR A 202 -11.34 9.82 -5.05
C TYR A 202 -11.10 11.32 -5.19
N VAL A 203 -11.31 11.88 -6.37
CA VAL A 203 -11.08 13.31 -6.66
C VAL A 203 -12.38 14.15 -6.67
N SER A 204 -13.51 13.64 -6.16
CA SER A 204 -14.82 14.31 -6.18
C SER A 204 -15.27 14.77 -7.56
N GLY A 205 -15.03 13.97 -8.59
CA GLY A 205 -15.37 14.29 -9.98
C GLY A 205 -14.46 15.35 -10.62
N LYS A 206 -13.50 15.89 -9.92
CA LYS A 206 -12.59 16.95 -10.41
C LYS A 206 -11.41 16.36 -11.15
N ARG A 207 -11.58 16.04 -12.43
CA ARG A 207 -10.54 15.39 -13.25
C ARG A 207 -9.25 16.20 -13.37
N ASP A 208 -9.30 17.53 -13.21
CA ASP A 208 -8.11 18.39 -13.19
C ASP A 208 -7.11 17.97 -12.08
N PHE A 209 -7.60 17.31 -11.02
CA PHE A 209 -6.72 16.74 -10.00
C PHE A 209 -5.86 15.58 -10.49
N PHE A 210 -6.16 14.94 -11.62
CA PHE A 210 -5.28 13.90 -12.16
C PHE A 210 -3.93 14.48 -12.60
N ASP A 211 -3.85 15.78 -12.88
CA ASP A 211 -2.59 16.49 -13.15
C ASP A 211 -1.84 16.92 -11.88
N ASP A 212 -2.51 16.91 -10.73
CA ASP A 212 -1.86 17.26 -9.45
C ASP A 212 -0.80 16.21 -9.08
N PRO A 213 0.46 16.58 -8.85
CA PRO A 213 1.53 15.64 -8.47
C PRO A 213 1.28 14.95 -7.12
N ARG A 214 0.33 15.42 -6.32
CA ARG A 214 -0.09 14.76 -5.08
C ARG A 214 -1.09 13.62 -5.35
N VAL A 215 -1.71 13.60 -6.51
CA VAL A 215 -2.64 12.57 -6.98
C VAL A 215 -1.92 11.62 -7.95
N SER A 216 -1.12 12.18 -8.85
CA SER A 216 -0.26 11.47 -9.81
C SER A 216 1.21 11.63 -9.44
N PRO A 217 1.70 10.92 -8.40
CA PRO A 217 3.01 11.19 -7.80
C PRO A 217 4.19 10.85 -8.70
N LEU A 218 3.99 10.14 -9.81
CA LEU A 218 4.99 9.96 -10.84
C LEU A 218 5.53 11.31 -11.35
N LYS A 219 4.68 12.33 -11.42
CA LYS A 219 5.02 13.70 -11.84
C LYS A 219 5.94 14.44 -10.85
N ALA A 220 6.05 13.95 -9.61
CA ALA A 220 6.88 14.56 -8.57
C ALA A 220 8.21 13.83 -8.33
N VAL A 221 8.51 12.79 -9.12
CA VAL A 221 9.78 12.06 -8.99
C VAL A 221 10.93 12.94 -9.42
N ALA A 222 11.87 13.19 -8.52
CA ALA A 222 13.05 14.01 -8.75
C ALA A 222 14.25 13.47 -7.95
N PRO A 223 15.49 13.86 -8.29
CA PRO A 223 16.69 13.39 -7.58
C PRO A 223 16.59 13.60 -6.06
N GLY A 224 16.86 12.55 -5.29
CA GLY A 224 16.90 12.59 -3.82
C GLY A 224 15.55 12.77 -3.12
N ILE A 225 14.44 12.70 -3.83
CA ILE A 225 13.09 12.81 -3.24
C ILE A 225 12.63 11.48 -2.67
N LEU A 226 12.73 10.39 -3.43
CA LEU A 226 12.33 9.07 -2.98
C LEU A 226 13.51 8.32 -2.34
N PRO A 227 13.30 7.61 -1.23
CA PRO A 227 14.27 6.68 -0.68
C PRO A 227 14.41 5.45 -1.60
N PRO A 228 15.30 4.49 -1.30
CA PRO A 228 15.28 3.20 -1.98
C PRO A 228 13.87 2.62 -2.07
N CYS A 229 13.45 2.20 -3.27
CA CYS A 229 12.10 1.70 -3.55
C CYS A 229 12.13 0.22 -3.93
N PHE A 230 11.31 -0.60 -3.28
CA PHE A 230 10.96 -1.94 -3.70
C PHE A 230 9.64 -1.90 -4.43
N ILE A 231 9.62 -2.27 -5.71
CA ILE A 231 8.44 -2.18 -6.57
C ILE A 231 8.08 -3.57 -7.05
N VAL A 232 6.82 -3.96 -6.87
CA VAL A 232 6.27 -5.19 -7.41
C VAL A 232 5.12 -4.87 -8.34
N GLY A 233 5.24 -5.27 -9.60
CA GLY A 233 4.16 -5.26 -10.58
C GLY A 233 3.47 -6.62 -10.65
N ALA A 234 2.16 -6.63 -10.82
CA ALA A 234 1.39 -7.82 -11.18
C ALA A 234 1.37 -7.97 -12.70
N GLY A 235 1.83 -9.11 -13.22
CA GLY A 235 2.10 -9.26 -14.65
C GLY A 235 0.85 -9.36 -15.52
N ASP A 236 -0.29 -9.75 -14.94
CA ASP A 236 -1.60 -9.79 -15.59
C ASP A 236 -2.52 -8.63 -15.13
N ASP A 237 -1.90 -7.52 -14.79
CA ASP A 237 -2.58 -6.29 -14.35
C ASP A 237 -2.60 -5.26 -15.46
N SER A 238 -3.69 -5.17 -16.19
CA SER A 238 -3.89 -4.18 -17.25
C SER A 238 -4.04 -2.73 -16.72
N TRP A 239 -4.16 -2.54 -15.41
CA TRP A 239 -4.41 -1.24 -14.79
C TRP A 239 -3.12 -0.54 -14.38
N CYS A 240 -2.32 -1.19 -13.52
CA CYS A 240 -1.22 -0.58 -12.80
C CYS A 240 0.16 -1.16 -13.14
N LEU A 241 0.27 -2.23 -13.95
CA LEU A 241 1.59 -2.71 -14.36
C LEU A 241 2.39 -1.62 -15.07
N ALA A 242 1.75 -0.90 -15.99
CA ALA A 242 2.38 0.20 -16.71
C ALA A 242 2.89 1.30 -15.77
N ASP A 243 2.16 1.59 -14.68
CA ASP A 243 2.58 2.57 -13.67
C ASP A 243 3.78 2.09 -12.87
N SER A 244 3.82 0.79 -12.51
CA SER A 244 4.97 0.19 -11.82
C SER A 244 6.24 0.28 -12.68
N LEU A 245 6.12 0.02 -13.97
CA LEU A 245 7.23 0.15 -14.94
C LEU A 245 7.64 1.62 -15.12
N ALA A 246 6.67 2.53 -15.23
CA ALA A 246 6.93 3.97 -15.39
C ALA A 246 7.62 4.56 -14.15
N LEU A 247 7.22 4.14 -12.93
CA LEU A 247 7.89 4.56 -11.69
C LEU A 247 9.35 4.07 -11.67
N ALA A 248 9.61 2.83 -12.03
CA ALA A 248 10.96 2.29 -12.11
C ALA A 248 11.82 3.05 -13.13
N GLN A 249 11.25 3.38 -14.30
CA GLN A 249 11.92 4.18 -15.32
C GLN A 249 12.22 5.60 -14.81
N ALA A 250 11.27 6.25 -14.13
CA ALA A 250 11.47 7.57 -13.56
C ALA A 250 12.57 7.59 -12.50
N LEU A 251 12.59 6.57 -11.60
CA LEU A 251 13.64 6.41 -10.59
C LEU A 251 15.02 6.19 -11.22
N SER A 252 15.09 5.38 -12.29
CA SER A 252 16.32 5.18 -13.06
C SER A 252 16.83 6.49 -13.68
N ALA A 253 15.94 7.29 -14.24
CA ALA A 253 16.27 8.56 -14.87
C ALA A 253 16.86 9.59 -13.89
N VAL A 254 16.48 9.51 -12.61
CA VAL A 254 17.00 10.40 -11.55
C VAL A 254 18.05 9.73 -10.65
N ALA A 255 18.59 8.57 -11.06
CA ALA A 255 19.56 7.78 -10.32
C ALA A 255 19.17 7.47 -8.86
N SER A 256 17.87 7.31 -8.58
CA SER A 256 17.37 6.86 -7.29
C SER A 256 17.39 5.33 -7.20
N PRO A 257 17.83 4.73 -6.07
CA PRO A 257 17.89 3.29 -5.92
C PRO A 257 16.50 2.65 -5.96
N TYR A 258 16.35 1.56 -6.73
CA TYR A 258 15.12 0.76 -6.74
C TYR A 258 15.38 -0.70 -7.11
N GLU A 259 14.44 -1.56 -6.77
CA GLU A 259 14.32 -2.93 -7.25
C GLU A 259 12.92 -3.09 -7.84
N LEU A 260 12.82 -3.64 -9.06
CA LEU A 260 11.56 -3.93 -9.73
C LEU A 260 11.43 -5.42 -9.95
N HIS A 261 10.31 -5.98 -9.50
CA HIS A 261 9.94 -7.38 -9.68
C HIS A 261 8.55 -7.46 -10.32
N VAL A 262 8.41 -8.20 -11.41
CA VAL A 262 7.12 -8.45 -12.06
C VAL A 262 6.72 -9.90 -11.81
N MET A 263 5.55 -10.11 -11.20
CA MET A 263 4.99 -11.44 -10.94
C MET A 263 4.17 -11.85 -12.15
N GLU A 264 4.80 -12.57 -13.07
CA GLU A 264 4.23 -12.97 -14.36
C GLU A 264 2.93 -13.77 -14.24
N GLY A 265 1.89 -13.36 -14.97
CA GLY A 265 0.60 -14.03 -15.00
C GLY A 265 -0.23 -13.87 -13.71
N ILE A 266 0.18 -13.01 -12.81
CA ILE A 266 -0.49 -12.76 -11.53
C ILE A 266 -1.34 -11.48 -11.65
N PRO A 267 -2.62 -11.52 -11.22
CA PRO A 267 -3.52 -10.38 -11.33
C PRO A 267 -3.29 -9.33 -10.22
N HIS A 268 -3.89 -8.16 -10.42
CA HIS A 268 -3.97 -7.10 -9.41
C HIS A 268 -4.54 -7.62 -8.07
N GLY A 269 -4.06 -7.08 -6.94
CA GLY A 269 -4.60 -7.40 -5.61
C GLY A 269 -4.02 -8.65 -4.95
N PHE A 270 -3.06 -9.34 -5.55
CA PHE A 270 -2.55 -10.62 -5.06
C PHE A 270 -1.85 -10.57 -3.69
N MET A 271 -1.44 -9.41 -3.20
CA MET A 271 -0.81 -9.25 -1.88
C MET A 271 -1.74 -9.50 -0.70
N GLN A 272 -3.02 -9.73 -0.93
CA GLN A 272 -3.95 -10.22 0.10
C GLN A 272 -4.03 -11.76 0.13
N MET A 273 -3.46 -12.45 -0.85
CA MET A 273 -3.59 -13.89 -1.07
C MET A 273 -2.33 -14.64 -0.63
N SER A 274 -2.13 -14.78 0.69
CA SER A 274 -0.91 -15.38 1.26
C SER A 274 -0.67 -16.85 0.88
N THR A 275 -1.66 -17.52 0.29
CA THR A 275 -1.56 -18.89 -0.22
C THR A 275 -0.87 -18.97 -1.58
N LEU A 276 -0.77 -17.87 -2.33
CA LEU A 276 -0.08 -17.84 -3.61
C LEU A 276 1.45 -17.98 -3.44
N GLU A 277 2.07 -18.72 -4.35
CA GLU A 277 3.54 -18.79 -4.43
C GLU A 277 4.14 -17.42 -4.82
N ALA A 278 3.45 -16.70 -5.71
CA ALA A 278 3.82 -15.33 -6.09
C ALA A 278 3.84 -14.37 -4.89
N PHE A 279 2.85 -14.46 -3.99
CA PHE A 279 2.86 -13.71 -2.73
C PHE A 279 4.10 -14.03 -1.90
N ARG A 280 4.37 -15.33 -1.66
CA ARG A 280 5.53 -15.78 -0.87
C ARG A 280 6.85 -15.35 -1.50
N ALA A 281 6.93 -15.37 -2.82
CA ALA A 281 8.11 -14.90 -3.54
C ALA A 281 8.31 -13.39 -3.39
N ALA A 282 7.27 -12.58 -3.57
CA ALA A 282 7.30 -11.14 -3.37
C ALA A 282 7.73 -10.78 -1.94
N MET A 283 7.14 -11.44 -0.92
CA MET A 283 7.48 -11.23 0.49
C MET A 283 8.95 -11.55 0.79
N ARG A 284 9.47 -12.67 0.28
CA ARG A 284 10.89 -13.04 0.48
C ARG A 284 11.83 -11.98 -0.08
N LEU A 285 11.61 -11.54 -1.31
CA LEU A 285 12.41 -10.49 -1.96
C LEU A 285 12.33 -9.16 -1.18
N MET A 286 11.14 -8.83 -0.71
CA MET A 286 10.90 -7.63 0.09
C MET A 286 11.65 -7.68 1.43
N TRP A 287 11.67 -8.84 2.11
CA TRP A 287 12.43 -8.97 3.38
C TRP A 287 13.92 -8.74 3.16
N GLU A 288 14.48 -9.29 2.09
CA GLU A 288 15.88 -9.06 1.72
C GLU A 288 16.17 -7.59 1.43
N PHE A 289 15.25 -6.90 0.73
CA PHE A 289 15.33 -5.46 0.47
C PHE A 289 15.26 -4.64 1.78
N LEU A 290 14.26 -4.90 2.62
CA LEU A 290 14.08 -4.16 3.88
C LEU A 290 15.26 -4.35 4.83
N ALA A 291 15.81 -5.55 4.94
CA ALA A 291 16.97 -5.83 5.79
C ALA A 291 18.22 -5.02 5.40
N ARG A 292 18.32 -4.60 4.13
CA ARG A 292 19.43 -3.75 3.65
C ARG A 292 19.19 -2.26 3.85
N ASN A 293 17.94 -1.83 3.97
CA ASN A 293 17.57 -0.41 3.88
C ASN A 293 16.95 0.18 5.15
N VAL A 294 16.43 -0.67 6.04
CA VAL A 294 15.69 -0.20 7.23
C VAL A 294 16.20 -0.78 8.56
#